data_8a56a94233001155b9ee9402a6b2ed55
#
_entry.id   8a56a94233001155b9ee9402a6b2ed55
#
_cell.length_a   1.000
_cell.length_b   1.000
_cell.length_c   1.000
_cell.angle_alpha   90.00
_cell.angle_beta   90.00
_cell.angle_gamma   90.00
#
_symmetry.space_group_name_H-M   'P 1'
#
loop_
_entity.id
_entity.type
_entity.pdbx_description
1 polymer ?
#
loop_
_entity_poly.entity_id
_entity_poly.type
_entity_poly.pdbx_seq_one_letter_code
_entity_poly.pdbx_strand_id
1 'polypeptide(L)'
;MAGKGVALWRAAGLFVALVLYGLLSAPAPAEIRPAEAVIGALLVLGVGLLRPLCVATGQTLLERGSPPWEMPAVLALAVLLWCPLMRGVWLDWAPGDMVRDVVPLLYLFLPVLLVPLLRAAPDRAVGLLAGGLAVAGVGFALRWWKQAEWGFGAVGVRAMADGGVYLLNAPSVLFAAIALPAFGVGMLTRGGWLRRAAGVAAVLGGLLCLVALAGAVHRMALGLAAIAFAALGLLWLRRAPLAVLGAGGIALLLATLFPEALFGALGQVAEKTRLAGANTRWEEAEAALGQALSSPAAFLFGQGWGALLANPAVGGWRVSYTHTLVTYALAKTGVVGLCALIAYLGGLAPRVLALLRSDPVLGWAVSGPLLMALGAHTSFKYLDTGLLLTLAVLAAERGKRLPPR
;
A
#
# COMPACT_ATOMS: atom_id res chain seq x y z
N MET A 1 -12.21 -22.90 20.48
CA MET A 1 -10.78 -22.58 20.72
C MET A 1 -9.91 -22.82 19.49
N ALA A 2 -10.14 -23.85 18.70
CA ALA A 2 -9.34 -24.18 17.50
C ALA A 2 -9.23 -23.02 16.47
N GLY A 3 -10.32 -22.32 16.19
CA GLY A 3 -10.30 -21.23 15.20
C GLY A 3 -9.41 -20.04 15.55
N LYS A 4 -9.27 -19.69 16.86
CA LYS A 4 -8.37 -18.59 17.30
C LYS A 4 -6.89 -18.95 17.11
N GLY A 5 -6.50 -20.20 17.38
CA GLY A 5 -5.15 -20.69 17.17
C GLY A 5 -4.75 -20.62 15.70
N VAL A 6 -5.60 -21.12 14.80
CA VAL A 6 -5.36 -21.08 13.34
C VAL A 6 -5.23 -19.65 12.82
N ALA A 7 -6.13 -18.74 13.23
CA ALA A 7 -6.06 -17.34 12.84
C ALA A 7 -4.74 -16.67 13.28
N LEU A 8 -4.25 -17.00 14.48
CA LEU A 8 -3.00 -16.49 15.00
C LEU A 8 -1.79 -17.00 14.20
N TRP A 9 -1.74 -18.30 13.89
CA TRP A 9 -0.67 -18.87 13.06
C TRP A 9 -0.63 -18.25 11.67
N ARG A 10 -1.79 -18.04 11.05
CA ARG A 10 -1.89 -17.33 9.76
C ARG A 10 -1.37 -15.90 9.84
N ALA A 11 -1.77 -15.16 10.87
CA ALA A 11 -1.29 -13.79 11.08
C ALA A 11 0.23 -13.75 11.35
N ALA A 12 0.77 -14.71 12.10
CA ALA A 12 2.21 -14.83 12.33
C ALA A 12 2.98 -15.17 11.04
N GLY A 13 2.46 -16.08 10.21
CA GLY A 13 3.04 -16.37 8.90
C GLY A 13 3.07 -15.15 7.98
N LEU A 14 1.99 -14.37 7.96
CA LEU A 14 1.94 -13.10 7.21
C LEU A 14 2.91 -12.06 7.77
N PHE A 15 3.09 -11.99 9.09
CA PHE A 15 4.11 -11.13 9.71
C PHE A 15 5.51 -11.50 9.22
N VAL A 16 5.86 -12.80 9.25
CA VAL A 16 7.16 -13.28 8.74
C VAL A 16 7.32 -12.98 7.25
N ALA A 17 6.28 -13.21 6.45
CA ALA A 17 6.28 -12.86 5.02
C ALA A 17 6.58 -11.36 4.79
N LEU A 18 5.97 -10.47 5.57
CA LEU A 18 6.21 -9.03 5.50
C LEU A 18 7.63 -8.65 5.93
N VAL A 19 8.17 -9.27 6.97
CA VAL A 19 9.56 -9.05 7.38
C VAL A 19 10.52 -9.45 6.26
N LEU A 20 10.35 -10.64 5.67
CA LEU A 20 11.16 -11.09 4.55
C LEU A 20 10.99 -10.21 3.31
N TYR A 21 9.76 -9.78 3.04
CA TYR A 21 9.45 -8.86 1.94
C TYR A 21 10.24 -7.55 2.06
N GLY A 22 10.21 -6.90 3.22
CA GLY A 22 10.96 -5.66 3.46
C GLY A 22 12.49 -5.83 3.43
N LEU A 23 12.99 -6.96 3.94
CA LEU A 23 14.44 -7.18 4.07
C LEU A 23 15.09 -7.77 2.82
N LEU A 24 14.41 -8.65 2.07
CA LEU A 24 15.02 -9.46 1.03
C LEU A 24 14.42 -9.26 -0.37
N SER A 25 13.14 -8.87 -0.46
CA SER A 25 12.42 -8.73 -1.72
C SER A 25 12.40 -7.30 -2.24
N ALA A 26 11.78 -7.08 -3.39
CA ALA A 26 11.48 -5.79 -3.97
C ALA A 26 9.94 -5.59 -4.01
N PRO A 27 9.44 -4.34 -3.99
CA PRO A 27 8.02 -4.08 -4.14
C PRO A 27 7.40 -4.69 -5.41
N ALA A 28 8.17 -4.67 -6.51
CA ALA A 28 7.83 -5.31 -7.77
C ALA A 28 9.07 -6.06 -8.29
N PRO A 29 9.30 -7.31 -7.85
CA PRO A 29 10.47 -8.09 -8.28
C PRO A 29 10.37 -8.40 -9.78
N ALA A 30 11.48 -8.20 -10.49
CA ALA A 30 11.58 -8.51 -11.91
C ALA A 30 11.65 -10.04 -12.14
N GLU A 31 12.25 -10.76 -11.20
CA GLU A 31 12.47 -12.21 -11.25
C GLU A 31 12.04 -12.87 -9.95
N ILE A 32 11.67 -14.15 -10.04
CA ILE A 32 11.34 -14.96 -8.87
C ILE A 32 12.63 -15.56 -8.31
N ARG A 33 13.18 -14.92 -7.27
CA ARG A 33 14.33 -15.43 -6.51
C ARG A 33 13.84 -16.33 -5.35
N PRO A 34 14.72 -17.05 -4.66
CA PRO A 34 14.32 -17.88 -3.51
C PRO A 34 13.55 -17.12 -2.42
N ALA A 35 13.88 -15.84 -2.18
CA ALA A 35 13.16 -15.00 -1.23
C ALA A 35 11.69 -14.81 -1.63
N GLU A 36 11.42 -14.51 -2.90
CA GLU A 36 10.07 -14.34 -3.43
C GLU A 36 9.26 -15.65 -3.36
N ALA A 37 9.92 -16.79 -3.62
CA ALA A 37 9.30 -18.12 -3.49
C ALA A 37 8.90 -18.42 -2.04
N VAL A 38 9.75 -18.11 -1.05
CA VAL A 38 9.45 -18.29 0.38
C VAL A 38 8.31 -17.36 0.80
N ILE A 39 8.35 -16.08 0.41
CA ILE A 39 7.28 -15.12 0.69
C ILE A 39 5.96 -15.62 0.08
N GLY A 40 5.97 -16.08 -1.17
CA GLY A 40 4.80 -16.64 -1.84
C GLY A 40 4.25 -17.86 -1.10
N ALA A 41 5.11 -18.79 -0.66
CA ALA A 41 4.71 -19.95 0.12
C ALA A 41 4.04 -19.54 1.46
N LEU A 42 4.61 -18.56 2.18
CA LEU A 42 4.03 -18.06 3.41
C LEU A 42 2.66 -17.36 3.18
N LEU A 43 2.50 -16.64 2.07
CA LEU A 43 1.22 -16.06 1.68
C LEU A 43 0.18 -17.16 1.38
N VAL A 44 0.57 -18.18 0.63
CA VAL A 44 -0.28 -19.34 0.34
C VAL A 44 -0.67 -20.08 1.62
N LEU A 45 0.24 -20.27 2.56
CA LEU A 45 -0.07 -20.83 3.88
C LEU A 45 -1.03 -19.93 4.68
N GLY A 46 -0.86 -18.61 4.59
CA GLY A 46 -1.73 -17.62 5.23
C GLY A 46 -3.15 -17.63 4.69
N VAL A 47 -3.31 -17.65 3.37
CA VAL A 47 -4.60 -17.62 2.65
C VAL A 47 -5.23 -19.01 2.58
N GLY A 48 -4.42 -20.04 2.33
CA GLY A 48 -4.85 -21.40 1.98
C GLY A 48 -5.06 -21.55 0.47
N LEU A 49 -4.82 -22.77 -0.06
CA LEU A 49 -4.89 -23.04 -1.50
C LEU A 49 -6.32 -22.97 -2.07
N LEU A 50 -7.29 -23.48 -1.34
CA LEU A 50 -8.67 -23.58 -1.83
C LEU A 50 -9.45 -22.27 -1.77
N ARG A 51 -9.14 -21.38 -0.83
CA ARG A 51 -9.92 -20.15 -0.65
C ARG A 51 -9.88 -19.22 -1.88
N PRO A 52 -8.75 -18.95 -2.54
CA PRO A 52 -8.75 -18.14 -3.77
C PRO A 52 -9.65 -18.73 -4.85
N LEU A 53 -9.69 -20.06 -5.01
CA LEU A 53 -10.56 -20.73 -5.96
C LEU A 53 -12.03 -20.59 -5.58
N CYS A 54 -12.38 -20.83 -4.32
CA CYS A 54 -13.77 -20.66 -3.82
C CYS A 54 -14.26 -19.22 -4.00
N VAL A 55 -13.39 -18.22 -3.77
CA VAL A 55 -13.75 -16.81 -3.99
C VAL A 55 -13.86 -16.51 -5.48
N ALA A 56 -12.90 -16.95 -6.30
CA ALA A 56 -12.87 -16.71 -7.75
C ALA A 56 -14.06 -17.36 -8.49
N THR A 57 -14.61 -18.45 -7.95
CA THR A 57 -15.81 -19.12 -8.50
C THR A 57 -17.12 -18.65 -7.87
N GLY A 58 -17.07 -17.72 -6.91
CA GLY A 58 -18.25 -17.20 -6.23
C GLY A 58 -18.87 -18.16 -5.20
N GLN A 59 -18.25 -19.31 -4.91
CA GLN A 59 -18.79 -20.28 -3.94
C GLN A 59 -18.97 -19.70 -2.53
N THR A 60 -18.14 -18.74 -2.14
CA THR A 60 -18.23 -18.05 -0.84
C THR A 60 -19.47 -17.17 -0.70
N LEU A 61 -20.17 -16.83 -1.78
CA LEU A 61 -21.44 -16.10 -1.75
C LEU A 61 -22.59 -16.91 -1.14
N LEU A 62 -22.43 -18.23 -1.08
CA LEU A 62 -23.41 -19.14 -0.48
C LEU A 62 -23.28 -19.23 1.04
N GLU A 63 -22.21 -18.67 1.62
CA GLU A 63 -22.00 -18.65 3.08
C GLU A 63 -22.97 -17.65 3.74
N ARG A 64 -23.78 -18.15 4.68
CA ARG A 64 -24.72 -17.30 5.44
C ARG A 64 -23.96 -16.40 6.44
N GLY A 65 -24.33 -15.12 6.50
CA GLY A 65 -23.79 -14.18 7.51
C GLY A 65 -22.54 -13.42 7.07
N SER A 66 -22.20 -13.43 5.79
CA SER A 66 -21.12 -12.57 5.24
C SER A 66 -21.48 -11.08 5.38
N PRO A 67 -20.50 -10.23 5.74
CA PRO A 67 -20.74 -8.79 5.80
C PRO A 67 -21.11 -8.22 4.42
N PRO A 68 -21.87 -7.10 4.38
CA PRO A 68 -22.39 -6.53 3.14
C PRO A 68 -21.31 -6.16 2.08
N TRP A 69 -20.07 -5.97 2.50
CA TRP A 69 -18.98 -5.63 1.57
C TRP A 69 -18.34 -6.86 0.90
N GLU A 70 -18.51 -8.06 1.44
CA GLU A 70 -17.89 -9.28 0.87
C GLU A 70 -18.52 -9.67 -0.45
N MET A 71 -19.86 -9.59 -0.57
CA MET A 71 -20.55 -9.96 -1.77
C MET A 71 -20.09 -9.15 -3.00
N PRO A 72 -20.15 -7.80 -3.01
CA PRO A 72 -19.65 -7.03 -4.15
C PRO A 72 -18.15 -7.25 -4.40
N ALA A 73 -17.35 -7.51 -3.34
CA ALA A 73 -15.93 -7.78 -3.49
C ALA A 73 -15.65 -9.13 -4.17
N VAL A 74 -16.40 -10.18 -3.84
CA VAL A 74 -16.29 -11.51 -4.49
C VAL A 74 -16.72 -11.41 -5.96
N LEU A 75 -17.83 -10.73 -6.25
CA LEU A 75 -18.30 -10.51 -7.62
C LEU A 75 -17.30 -9.70 -8.43
N ALA A 76 -16.74 -8.64 -7.84
CA ALA A 76 -15.72 -7.83 -8.49
C ALA A 76 -14.44 -8.66 -8.80
N LEU A 77 -13.99 -9.50 -7.87
CA LEU A 77 -12.86 -10.39 -8.13
C LEU A 77 -13.16 -11.38 -9.26
N ALA A 78 -14.34 -11.99 -9.27
CA ALA A 78 -14.72 -12.92 -10.33
C ALA A 78 -14.74 -12.23 -11.70
N VAL A 79 -15.34 -11.05 -11.81
CA VAL A 79 -15.35 -10.26 -13.06
C VAL A 79 -13.94 -9.86 -13.48
N LEU A 80 -13.16 -9.26 -12.57
CA LEU A 80 -11.80 -8.78 -12.85
C LEU A 80 -10.80 -9.90 -13.12
N LEU A 81 -11.03 -11.09 -12.57
CA LEU A 81 -10.17 -12.24 -12.87
C LEU A 81 -10.53 -12.85 -14.22
N TRP A 82 -11.79 -13.25 -14.42
CA TRP A 82 -12.16 -14.10 -15.55
C TRP A 82 -12.33 -13.32 -16.85
N CYS A 83 -13.03 -12.18 -16.86
CA CYS A 83 -13.27 -11.45 -18.10
C CYS A 83 -11.97 -10.98 -18.78
N PRO A 84 -11.04 -10.29 -18.09
CA PRO A 84 -9.79 -9.88 -18.72
C PRO A 84 -8.84 -11.04 -19.00
N LEU A 85 -8.91 -12.15 -18.23
CA LEU A 85 -8.11 -13.36 -18.50
C LEU A 85 -8.56 -14.01 -19.82
N MET A 86 -9.85 -14.24 -19.98
CA MET A 86 -10.42 -14.78 -21.24
C MET A 86 -10.11 -13.87 -22.41
N ARG A 87 -10.20 -12.56 -22.21
CA ARG A 87 -9.84 -11.56 -23.23
C ARG A 87 -8.36 -11.63 -23.59
N GLY A 88 -7.47 -11.79 -22.60
CA GLY A 88 -6.03 -11.94 -22.81
C GLY A 88 -5.69 -13.21 -23.62
N VAL A 89 -6.33 -14.33 -23.29
CA VAL A 89 -6.21 -15.59 -24.05
C VAL A 89 -6.72 -15.42 -25.48
N TRP A 90 -7.87 -14.77 -25.65
CA TRP A 90 -8.46 -14.51 -26.98
C TRP A 90 -7.54 -13.66 -27.88
N LEU A 91 -6.83 -12.71 -27.29
CA LEU A 91 -5.91 -11.79 -27.99
C LEU A 91 -4.48 -12.34 -28.08
N ASP A 92 -4.26 -13.56 -27.65
CA ASP A 92 -2.98 -14.26 -27.67
C ASP A 92 -1.82 -13.54 -26.95
N TRP A 93 -2.15 -12.91 -25.79
CA TRP A 93 -1.12 -12.29 -24.97
C TRP A 93 -0.22 -13.33 -24.31
N ALA A 94 1.07 -13.01 -24.13
CA ALA A 94 2.03 -13.88 -23.51
C ALA A 94 1.59 -14.33 -22.10
N PRO A 95 1.60 -15.63 -21.77
CA PRO A 95 1.17 -16.12 -20.45
C PRO A 95 1.93 -15.50 -19.28
N GLY A 96 3.21 -15.20 -19.45
CA GLY A 96 4.04 -14.52 -18.44
C GLY A 96 3.51 -13.11 -18.11
N ASP A 97 3.08 -12.35 -19.12
CA ASP A 97 2.52 -11.02 -18.93
C ASP A 97 1.12 -11.09 -18.29
N MET A 98 0.33 -12.11 -18.62
CA MET A 98 -0.96 -12.35 -17.95
C MET A 98 -0.77 -12.62 -16.46
N VAL A 99 0.19 -13.47 -16.07
CA VAL A 99 0.53 -13.75 -14.66
C VAL A 99 1.00 -12.46 -13.94
N ARG A 100 1.79 -11.61 -14.61
CA ARG A 100 2.24 -10.30 -14.06
C ARG A 100 1.09 -9.35 -13.73
N ASP A 101 -0.07 -9.51 -14.34
CA ASP A 101 -1.25 -8.70 -14.05
C ASP A 101 -2.19 -9.39 -13.04
N VAL A 102 -2.32 -10.73 -13.10
CA VAL A 102 -3.19 -11.50 -12.19
C VAL A 102 -2.65 -11.52 -10.75
N VAL A 103 -1.33 -11.67 -10.55
CA VAL A 103 -0.75 -11.69 -9.19
C VAL A 103 -1.03 -10.39 -8.43
N PRO A 104 -0.79 -9.17 -8.99
CA PRO A 104 -1.21 -7.91 -8.37
C PRO A 104 -2.70 -7.78 -8.13
N LEU A 105 -3.54 -8.31 -9.02
CA LEU A 105 -4.98 -8.35 -8.77
C LEU A 105 -5.29 -9.14 -7.50
N LEU A 106 -4.70 -10.32 -7.32
CA LEU A 106 -4.89 -11.11 -6.10
C LEU A 106 -4.40 -10.38 -4.86
N TYR A 107 -3.29 -9.63 -4.95
CA TYR A 107 -2.85 -8.78 -3.85
C TYR A 107 -3.88 -7.70 -3.51
N LEU A 108 -4.45 -7.02 -4.48
CA LEU A 108 -5.45 -6.00 -4.25
C LEU A 108 -6.70 -6.58 -3.55
N PHE A 109 -7.03 -7.85 -3.80
CA PHE A 109 -8.18 -8.55 -3.20
C PHE A 109 -7.84 -9.38 -1.94
N LEU A 110 -6.66 -9.20 -1.34
CA LEU A 110 -6.30 -9.83 -0.06
C LEU A 110 -7.33 -9.61 1.07
N PRO A 111 -8.06 -8.48 1.18
CA PRO A 111 -9.13 -8.35 2.16
C PRO A 111 -10.17 -9.47 2.07
N VAL A 112 -10.62 -9.82 0.87
CA VAL A 112 -11.62 -10.90 0.65
C VAL A 112 -11.07 -12.26 1.04
N LEU A 113 -9.77 -12.45 0.81
CA LEU A 113 -9.10 -13.72 1.08
C LEU A 113 -8.75 -13.89 2.57
N LEU A 114 -8.32 -12.83 3.25
CA LEU A 114 -7.71 -12.90 4.58
C LEU A 114 -8.66 -12.50 5.72
N VAL A 115 -9.50 -11.48 5.53
CA VAL A 115 -10.34 -10.97 6.63
C VAL A 115 -11.21 -12.07 7.27
N PRO A 116 -11.92 -12.92 6.51
CA PRO A 116 -12.72 -13.98 7.10
C PRO A 116 -11.90 -14.99 7.92
N LEU A 117 -10.65 -15.24 7.51
CA LEU A 117 -9.74 -16.18 8.17
C LEU A 117 -9.14 -15.61 9.46
N LEU A 118 -8.98 -14.29 9.55
CA LEU A 118 -8.33 -13.59 10.66
C LEU A 118 -9.33 -13.07 11.70
N ARG A 119 -10.64 -13.04 11.39
CA ARG A 119 -11.71 -12.56 12.29
C ARG A 119 -11.80 -13.27 13.63
N ALA A 120 -11.29 -14.50 13.75
CA ALA A 120 -11.31 -15.23 15.00
C ALA A 120 -10.36 -14.66 16.07
N ALA A 121 -9.32 -13.89 15.67
CA ALA A 121 -8.35 -13.26 16.57
C ALA A 121 -8.00 -11.82 16.13
N PRO A 122 -8.98 -10.89 16.04
CA PRO A 122 -8.81 -9.61 15.35
C PRO A 122 -7.75 -8.72 15.99
N ASP A 123 -7.67 -8.65 17.32
CA ASP A 123 -6.69 -7.78 18.01
C ASP A 123 -5.25 -8.18 17.71
N ARG A 124 -4.96 -9.48 17.76
CA ARG A 124 -3.62 -10.01 17.48
C ARG A 124 -3.29 -9.92 15.99
N ALA A 125 -4.27 -10.20 15.12
CA ALA A 125 -4.09 -10.10 13.68
C ALA A 125 -3.80 -8.66 13.25
N VAL A 126 -4.53 -7.67 13.77
CA VAL A 126 -4.27 -6.24 13.53
C VAL A 126 -2.88 -5.86 14.02
N GLY A 127 -2.48 -6.29 15.24
CA GLY A 127 -1.17 -6.00 15.79
C GLY A 127 -0.02 -6.60 14.95
N LEU A 128 -0.15 -7.86 14.54
CA LEU A 128 0.85 -8.54 13.72
C LEU A 128 0.95 -7.96 12.30
N LEU A 129 -0.18 -7.66 11.66
CA LEU A 129 -0.17 -7.03 10.32
C LEU A 129 0.41 -5.62 10.38
N ALA A 130 0.00 -4.80 11.35
CA ALA A 130 0.54 -3.45 11.50
C ALA A 130 2.03 -3.48 11.83
N GLY A 131 2.46 -4.36 12.74
CA GLY A 131 3.88 -4.57 13.05
C GLY A 131 4.68 -5.05 11.85
N GLY A 132 4.17 -6.03 11.11
CA GLY A 132 4.82 -6.54 9.90
C GLY A 132 4.98 -5.48 8.80
N LEU A 133 3.92 -4.70 8.54
CA LEU A 133 3.96 -3.57 7.59
C LEU A 133 4.97 -2.50 8.03
N ALA A 134 5.02 -2.18 9.34
CA ALA A 134 5.99 -1.23 9.86
C ALA A 134 7.43 -1.73 9.70
N VAL A 135 7.69 -3.00 10.04
CA VAL A 135 9.03 -3.60 9.87
C VAL A 135 9.41 -3.69 8.39
N ALA A 136 8.47 -4.04 7.50
CA ALA A 136 8.71 -4.03 6.06
C ALA A 136 9.10 -2.64 5.56
N GLY A 137 8.36 -1.61 5.98
CA GLY A 137 8.65 -0.21 5.62
C GLY A 137 10.04 0.25 6.09
N VAL A 138 10.40 -0.04 7.34
CA VAL A 138 11.75 0.25 7.87
C VAL A 138 12.81 -0.54 7.12
N GLY A 139 12.55 -1.82 6.80
CA GLY A 139 13.46 -2.66 6.02
C GLY A 139 13.74 -2.08 4.63
N PHE A 140 12.71 -1.63 3.92
CA PHE A 140 12.85 -0.94 2.63
C PHE A 140 13.63 0.37 2.76
N ALA A 141 13.34 1.18 3.78
CA ALA A 141 14.04 2.44 4.02
C ALA A 141 15.53 2.21 4.33
N LEU A 142 15.88 1.23 5.17
CA LEU A 142 17.28 0.88 5.47
C LEU A 142 18.03 0.42 4.21
N ARG A 143 17.40 -0.41 3.39
CA ARG A 143 18.01 -0.88 2.14
C ARG A 143 18.18 0.26 1.14
N TRP A 144 17.21 1.17 1.07
CA TRP A 144 17.35 2.37 0.26
C TRP A 144 18.54 3.23 0.73
N TRP A 145 18.68 3.47 2.04
CA TRP A 145 19.82 4.21 2.60
C TRP A 145 21.16 3.57 2.26
N LYS A 146 21.24 2.24 2.31
CA LYS A 146 22.43 1.51 1.89
C LYS A 146 22.75 1.74 0.41
N GLN A 147 21.76 1.69 -0.47
CA GLN A 147 21.92 1.96 -1.89
C GLN A 147 22.27 3.43 -2.19
N ALA A 148 21.76 4.33 -1.36
CA ALA A 148 22.05 5.77 -1.42
C ALA A 148 23.42 6.14 -0.88
N GLU A 149 24.19 5.18 -0.38
CA GLU A 149 25.46 5.45 0.31
C GLU A 149 25.31 6.55 1.38
N TRP A 150 24.15 6.59 2.04
CA TRP A 150 23.75 7.59 3.02
C TRP A 150 23.75 9.05 2.52
N GLY A 151 23.69 9.24 1.20
CA GLY A 151 23.63 10.54 0.54
C GLY A 151 22.22 10.98 0.16
N PHE A 152 21.97 12.29 0.17
CA PHE A 152 20.73 12.88 -0.31
C PHE A 152 20.81 13.25 -1.79
N GLY A 153 19.72 13.08 -2.54
CA GLY A 153 19.56 13.61 -3.90
C GLY A 153 20.21 12.81 -5.03
N ALA A 154 21.28 12.06 -4.77
CA ALA A 154 21.98 11.27 -5.80
C ALA A 154 21.28 9.97 -6.20
N VAL A 155 20.34 9.51 -5.42
CA VAL A 155 19.75 8.15 -5.51
C VAL A 155 18.84 7.98 -6.72
N GLY A 156 18.11 9.02 -7.11
CA GLY A 156 17.21 8.94 -8.27
C GLY A 156 17.95 8.60 -9.56
N VAL A 157 19.14 9.18 -9.75
CA VAL A 157 19.97 8.97 -10.94
C VAL A 157 20.65 7.59 -10.89
N ARG A 158 21.21 7.19 -9.74
CA ARG A 158 21.85 5.88 -9.56
C ARG A 158 20.85 4.74 -9.62
N ALA A 159 19.70 4.87 -8.94
CA ALA A 159 18.64 3.87 -8.99
C ALA A 159 18.07 3.66 -10.41
N MET A 160 18.06 4.69 -11.26
CA MET A 160 17.72 4.56 -12.67
C MET A 160 18.83 3.87 -13.46
N ALA A 161 20.09 4.17 -13.18
CA ALA A 161 21.24 3.59 -13.89
C ALA A 161 21.42 2.09 -13.60
N ASP A 162 21.12 1.65 -12.36
CA ASP A 162 21.29 0.26 -11.91
C ASP A 162 20.04 -0.62 -12.10
N GLY A 163 19.06 -0.18 -12.89
CA GLY A 163 17.76 -0.88 -13.02
C GLY A 163 16.92 -0.79 -11.75
N GLY A 164 17.01 0.33 -11.07
CA GLY A 164 16.68 0.63 -9.70
C GLY A 164 15.44 0.01 -9.12
N VAL A 165 15.64 -0.64 -8.01
CA VAL A 165 14.58 -1.13 -7.15
C VAL A 165 13.98 0.07 -6.41
N TYR A 166 12.78 0.48 -6.80
CA TYR A 166 12.05 1.59 -6.19
C TYR A 166 11.50 1.21 -4.81
N LEU A 167 12.41 0.97 -3.85
CA LEU A 167 12.07 0.47 -2.51
C LEU A 167 11.11 1.40 -1.76
N LEU A 168 11.27 2.72 -1.93
CA LEU A 168 10.45 3.72 -1.26
C LEU A 168 9.06 3.92 -1.87
N ASN A 169 8.79 3.30 -3.01
CA ASN A 169 7.46 3.27 -3.59
C ASN A 169 6.51 2.31 -2.85
N ALA A 170 7.05 1.45 -1.98
CA ALA A 170 6.26 0.56 -1.14
C ALA A 170 5.40 1.35 -0.16
N PRO A 171 4.05 1.20 -0.17
CA PRO A 171 3.16 1.90 0.75
C PRO A 171 3.47 1.66 2.22
N SER A 172 4.07 0.52 2.56
CA SER A 172 4.55 0.20 3.91
C SER A 172 5.60 1.17 4.44
N VAL A 173 6.38 1.83 3.58
CA VAL A 173 7.34 2.87 3.99
C VAL A 173 6.61 4.09 4.52
N LEU A 174 5.60 4.59 3.80
CA LEU A 174 4.78 5.71 4.25
C LEU A 174 3.94 5.33 5.47
N PHE A 175 3.43 4.08 5.52
CA PHE A 175 2.76 3.56 6.70
C PHE A 175 3.67 3.60 7.94
N ALA A 176 4.90 3.09 7.84
CA ALA A 176 5.88 3.12 8.92
C ALA A 176 6.25 4.55 9.33
N ALA A 177 6.42 5.44 8.34
CA ALA A 177 6.74 6.85 8.54
C ALA A 177 5.67 7.59 9.38
N ILE A 178 4.39 7.22 9.25
CA ILE A 178 3.28 7.84 10.00
C ILE A 178 2.99 7.06 11.29
N ALA A 179 2.85 5.73 11.20
CA ALA A 179 2.42 4.89 12.32
C ALA A 179 3.45 4.87 13.46
N LEU A 180 4.73 4.65 13.12
CA LEU A 180 5.76 4.42 14.14
C LEU A 180 6.00 5.64 15.05
N PRO A 181 6.12 6.89 14.56
CA PRO A 181 6.25 8.04 15.44
C PRO A 181 5.00 8.25 16.30
N ALA A 182 3.81 8.10 15.71
CA ALA A 182 2.56 8.33 16.43
C ALA A 182 2.32 7.30 17.55
N PHE A 183 2.57 6.01 17.30
CA PHE A 183 2.51 4.97 18.33
C PHE A 183 3.67 5.06 19.33
N GLY A 184 4.87 5.39 18.84
CA GLY A 184 6.06 5.55 19.68
C GLY A 184 5.88 6.60 20.75
N VAL A 185 5.37 7.79 20.40
CA VAL A 185 5.05 8.86 21.37
C VAL A 185 4.05 8.36 22.42
N GLY A 186 3.03 7.59 22.04
CA GLY A 186 2.10 6.97 22.98
C GLY A 186 2.76 5.96 23.94
N MET A 187 3.81 5.27 23.51
CA MET A 187 4.60 4.35 24.35
C MET A 187 5.53 5.09 25.32
N LEU A 188 6.07 6.23 24.91
CA LEU A 188 6.96 7.05 25.76
C LEU A 188 6.22 7.63 26.98
N THR A 189 4.94 7.99 26.79
CA THR A 189 4.12 8.60 27.85
C THR A 189 3.49 7.59 28.81
N ARG A 190 3.43 6.30 28.44
CA ARG A 190 2.69 5.27 29.21
C ARG A 190 3.52 3.99 29.32
N GLY A 191 4.11 3.73 30.47
CA GLY A 191 4.68 2.40 30.75
C GLY A 191 6.08 2.40 31.33
N GLY A 192 6.59 1.18 31.64
CA GLY A 192 7.92 0.92 32.16
C GLY A 192 9.02 1.15 31.11
N TRP A 193 10.27 1.00 31.51
CA TRP A 193 11.46 1.30 30.70
C TRP A 193 11.50 0.55 29.35
N LEU A 194 11.08 -0.71 29.31
CA LEU A 194 11.03 -1.50 28.06
C LEU A 194 10.06 -0.89 27.02
N ARG A 195 8.89 -0.40 27.47
CA ARG A 195 7.95 0.28 26.58
C ARG A 195 8.52 1.61 26.09
N ARG A 196 9.21 2.35 26.94
CA ARG A 196 9.86 3.61 26.53
C ARG A 196 10.97 3.34 25.51
N ALA A 197 11.81 2.31 25.74
CA ALA A 197 12.83 1.91 24.78
C ALA A 197 12.23 1.51 23.44
N ALA A 198 11.15 0.71 23.44
CA ALA A 198 10.40 0.36 22.23
C ALA A 198 9.78 1.60 21.57
N GLY A 199 9.30 2.56 22.35
CA GLY A 199 8.79 3.85 21.86
C GLY A 199 9.86 4.67 21.15
N VAL A 200 11.07 4.76 21.75
CA VAL A 200 12.23 5.42 21.09
C VAL A 200 12.57 4.73 19.78
N ALA A 201 12.69 3.40 19.80
CA ALA A 201 13.01 2.62 18.60
C ALA A 201 11.94 2.82 17.49
N ALA A 202 10.66 2.88 17.85
CA ALA A 202 9.57 3.16 16.91
C ALA A 202 9.71 4.58 16.33
N VAL A 203 9.93 5.60 17.16
CA VAL A 203 10.12 6.98 16.67
C VAL A 203 11.30 7.06 15.70
N LEU A 204 12.43 6.48 16.08
CA LEU A 204 13.64 6.46 15.23
C LEU A 204 13.40 5.73 13.91
N GLY A 205 12.71 4.57 13.94
CA GLY A 205 12.35 3.83 12.73
C GLY A 205 11.43 4.63 11.79
N GLY A 206 10.45 5.33 12.35
CA GLY A 206 9.57 6.20 11.55
C GLY A 206 10.29 7.43 10.98
N LEU A 207 11.16 8.06 11.76
CA LEU A 207 12.01 9.16 11.29
C LEU A 207 12.95 8.70 10.18
N LEU A 208 13.54 7.50 10.30
CA LEU A 208 14.35 6.91 9.23
C LEU A 208 13.58 6.81 7.91
N CYS A 209 12.31 6.35 7.98
CA CYS A 209 11.43 6.28 6.80
C CYS A 209 11.12 7.68 6.24
N LEU A 210 10.80 8.67 7.10
CA LEU A 210 10.53 10.05 6.67
C LEU A 210 11.74 10.68 5.98
N VAL A 211 12.92 10.52 6.58
CA VAL A 211 14.17 11.08 6.02
C VAL A 211 14.53 10.37 4.72
N ALA A 212 14.28 9.05 4.59
CA ALA A 212 14.44 8.33 3.33
C ALA A 212 13.51 8.88 2.23
N LEU A 213 12.22 9.09 2.54
CA LEU A 213 11.26 9.70 1.61
C LEU A 213 11.64 11.12 1.20
N ALA A 214 12.22 11.91 2.12
CA ALA A 214 12.75 13.24 1.83
C ALA A 214 13.99 13.16 0.94
N GLY A 215 14.94 12.27 1.24
CA GLY A 215 16.14 12.06 0.45
C GLY A 215 15.87 11.61 -0.98
N ALA A 216 14.84 10.81 -1.20
CA ALA A 216 14.37 10.41 -2.53
C ALA A 216 13.48 11.46 -3.21
N VAL A 217 13.18 12.56 -2.54
CA VAL A 217 12.25 13.61 -3.03
C VAL A 217 10.89 13.00 -3.43
N HIS A 218 10.34 12.13 -2.55
CA HIS A 218 9.06 11.45 -2.80
C HIS A 218 7.88 12.37 -2.46
N ARG A 219 7.58 13.34 -3.34
CA ARG A 219 6.64 14.46 -3.14
C ARG A 219 5.29 14.04 -2.58
N MET A 220 4.66 13.02 -3.19
CA MET A 220 3.31 12.55 -2.80
C MET A 220 3.31 11.97 -1.38
N ALA A 221 4.29 11.12 -1.06
CA ALA A 221 4.38 10.52 0.27
C ALA A 221 4.64 11.57 1.35
N LEU A 222 5.54 12.54 1.09
CA LEU A 222 5.82 13.63 2.02
C LEU A 222 4.59 14.52 2.24
N GLY A 223 3.85 14.86 1.18
CA GLY A 223 2.62 15.64 1.29
C GLY A 223 1.55 14.91 2.13
N LEU A 224 1.35 13.61 1.88
CA LEU A 224 0.41 12.80 2.65
C LEU A 224 0.84 12.60 4.10
N ALA A 225 2.15 12.44 4.37
CA ALA A 225 2.68 12.39 5.74
C ALA A 225 2.44 13.72 6.47
N ALA A 226 2.69 14.85 5.81
CA ALA A 226 2.44 16.18 6.38
C ALA A 226 0.95 16.38 6.73
N ILE A 227 0.03 16.00 5.84
CA ILE A 227 -1.41 16.05 6.08
C ILE A 227 -1.79 15.15 7.28
N ALA A 228 -1.26 13.92 7.33
CA ALA A 228 -1.52 12.99 8.43
C ALA A 228 -1.04 13.56 9.77
N PHE A 229 0.19 14.08 9.84
CA PHE A 229 0.72 14.68 11.06
C PHE A 229 0.00 15.96 11.46
N ALA A 230 -0.40 16.81 10.51
CA ALA A 230 -1.21 17.98 10.78
C ALA A 230 -2.57 17.59 11.38
N ALA A 231 -3.26 16.61 10.80
CA ALA A 231 -4.52 16.11 11.30
C ALA A 231 -4.39 15.49 12.70
N LEU A 232 -3.38 14.65 12.93
CA LEU A 232 -3.09 14.07 14.24
C LEU A 232 -2.68 15.12 15.26
N GLY A 233 -1.86 16.10 14.87
CA GLY A 233 -1.48 17.24 15.70
C GLY A 233 -2.68 18.06 16.15
N LEU A 234 -3.61 18.35 15.23
CA LEU A 234 -4.84 19.07 15.55
C LEU A 234 -5.74 18.31 16.55
N LEU A 235 -5.83 16.98 16.39
CA LEU A 235 -6.56 16.12 17.32
C LEU A 235 -5.89 16.08 18.70
N TRP A 236 -4.56 16.02 18.75
CA TRP A 236 -3.80 15.99 19.99
C TRP A 236 -3.70 17.35 20.67
N LEU A 237 -3.76 18.45 19.92
CA LEU A 237 -3.79 19.80 20.49
C LEU A 237 -4.95 19.97 21.48
N ARG A 238 -6.09 19.30 21.24
CA ARG A 238 -7.23 19.31 22.17
C ARG A 238 -7.02 18.44 23.42
N ARG A 239 -6.12 17.45 23.38
CA ARG A 239 -5.91 16.46 24.46
C ARG A 239 -4.61 16.67 25.23
N ALA A 240 -3.58 17.16 24.58
CA ALA A 240 -2.22 17.34 25.10
C ALA A 240 -1.54 18.56 24.45
N PRO A 241 -2.06 19.80 24.65
CA PRO A 241 -1.57 20.99 23.95
C PRO A 241 -0.08 21.25 24.17
N LEU A 242 0.41 21.07 25.39
CA LEU A 242 1.83 21.28 25.71
C LEU A 242 2.76 20.31 24.96
N ALA A 243 2.34 19.06 24.75
CA ALA A 243 3.13 18.08 24.00
C ALA A 243 3.21 18.43 22.51
N VAL A 244 2.08 18.92 21.93
CA VAL A 244 2.03 19.35 20.53
C VAL A 244 2.84 20.64 20.32
N LEU A 245 2.69 21.61 21.21
CA LEU A 245 3.47 22.87 21.16
C LEU A 245 4.97 22.60 21.37
N GLY A 246 5.33 21.69 22.30
CA GLY A 246 6.71 21.27 22.51
C GLY A 246 7.31 20.59 21.27
N ALA A 247 6.56 19.66 20.65
CA ALA A 247 7.00 19.01 19.41
C ALA A 247 7.14 20.01 18.25
N GLY A 248 6.20 20.94 18.11
CA GLY A 248 6.25 22.05 17.15
C GLY A 248 7.44 22.99 17.40
N GLY A 249 7.71 23.32 18.66
CA GLY A 249 8.87 24.10 19.06
C GLY A 249 10.20 23.41 18.73
N ILE A 250 10.31 22.11 18.99
CA ILE A 250 11.49 21.31 18.61
C ILE A 250 11.65 21.29 17.07
N ALA A 251 10.57 21.06 16.33
CA ALA A 251 10.62 21.06 14.87
C ALA A 251 11.05 22.44 14.33
N LEU A 252 10.54 23.52 14.89
CA LEU A 252 10.94 24.88 14.53
C LEU A 252 12.41 25.13 14.86
N LEU A 253 12.88 24.72 16.04
CA LEU A 253 14.28 24.83 16.45
C LEU A 253 15.18 24.08 15.49
N LEU A 254 14.83 22.85 15.12
CA LEU A 254 15.62 22.06 14.15
C LEU A 254 15.62 22.74 12.76
N ALA A 255 14.50 23.32 12.34
CA ALA A 255 14.41 24.06 11.09
C ALA A 255 15.29 25.32 11.09
N THR A 256 15.43 25.99 12.24
CA THR A 256 16.33 27.17 12.39
C THR A 256 17.79 26.80 12.54
N LEU A 257 18.10 25.64 13.13
CA LEU A 257 19.47 25.15 13.28
C LEU A 257 20.03 24.54 11.99
N PHE A 258 19.15 23.98 11.14
CA PHE A 258 19.51 23.29 9.90
C PHE A 258 18.74 23.84 8.70
N PRO A 259 18.82 25.16 8.41
CA PRO A 259 18.01 25.79 7.36
C PRO A 259 18.38 25.25 5.98
N GLU A 260 19.67 25.00 5.71
CA GLU A 260 20.14 24.48 4.42
C GLU A 260 19.55 23.10 4.09
N ALA A 261 19.44 22.21 5.10
CA ALA A 261 18.84 20.91 4.92
C ALA A 261 17.34 21.01 4.58
N LEU A 262 16.61 21.91 5.27
CA LEU A 262 15.18 22.12 5.05
C LEU A 262 14.90 22.82 3.72
N PHE A 263 15.57 23.97 3.47
CA PHE A 263 15.35 24.75 2.24
C PHE A 263 15.94 24.03 1.02
N GLY A 264 17.05 23.30 1.18
CA GLY A 264 17.60 22.45 0.13
C GLY A 264 16.64 21.33 -0.27
N ALA A 265 16.00 20.64 0.70
CA ALA A 265 15.00 19.62 0.42
C ALA A 265 13.75 20.22 -0.27
N LEU A 266 13.26 21.37 0.19
CA LEU A 266 12.13 22.08 -0.44
C LEU A 266 12.48 22.55 -1.85
N GLY A 267 13.70 23.08 -2.06
CA GLY A 267 14.21 23.47 -3.36
C GLY A 267 14.27 22.30 -4.34
N GLN A 268 14.76 21.13 -3.89
CA GLN A 268 14.75 19.89 -4.70
C GLN A 268 13.35 19.42 -5.06
N VAL A 269 12.39 19.54 -4.13
CA VAL A 269 10.97 19.22 -4.40
C VAL A 269 10.40 20.17 -5.46
N ALA A 270 10.68 21.48 -5.35
CA ALA A 270 10.24 22.48 -6.32
C ALA A 270 10.86 22.25 -7.70
N GLU A 271 12.18 22.00 -7.76
CA GLU A 271 12.89 21.74 -9.01
C GLU A 271 12.40 20.43 -9.68
N LYS A 272 12.25 19.36 -8.92
CA LYS A 272 11.67 18.11 -9.44
C LYS A 272 10.24 18.32 -9.94
N THR A 273 9.48 19.23 -9.31
CA THR A 273 8.14 19.58 -9.77
C THR A 273 8.18 20.36 -11.09
N ARG A 274 9.12 21.26 -11.23
CA ARG A 274 9.34 22.05 -12.44
C ARG A 274 9.79 21.18 -13.63
N LEU A 275 10.73 20.25 -13.39
CA LEU A 275 11.30 19.40 -14.43
C LEU A 275 10.39 18.23 -14.83
N ALA A 276 9.79 17.56 -13.87
CA ALA A 276 9.00 16.35 -14.11
C ALA A 276 7.52 16.61 -14.46
N GLY A 277 7.02 17.83 -14.34
CA GLY A 277 5.68 18.28 -14.71
C GLY A 277 4.49 17.34 -14.38
N ALA A 278 3.29 17.83 -14.57
CA ALA A 278 2.08 16.98 -14.55
C ALA A 278 1.78 16.36 -15.95
N ASN A 279 2.48 16.83 -16.98
CA ASN A 279 2.15 16.55 -18.38
C ASN A 279 2.26 15.07 -18.75
N THR A 280 3.34 14.38 -18.33
CA THR A 280 3.53 12.96 -18.66
C THR A 280 2.43 12.03 -18.12
N ARG A 281 1.77 12.41 -17.02
CA ARG A 281 0.62 11.66 -16.47
C ARG A 281 -0.65 11.82 -17.29
N TRP A 282 -0.81 13.00 -17.88
CA TRP A 282 -1.93 13.29 -18.75
C TRP A 282 -1.79 12.54 -20.08
N GLU A 283 -0.61 12.60 -20.68
CA GLU A 283 -0.27 11.84 -21.89
C GLU A 283 -0.44 10.33 -21.69
N GLU A 284 -0.05 9.80 -20.51
CA GLU A 284 -0.31 8.41 -20.15
C GLU A 284 -1.81 8.09 -20.08
N ALA A 285 -2.60 8.99 -19.48
CA ALA A 285 -4.05 8.81 -19.39
C ALA A 285 -4.71 8.84 -20.79
N GLU A 286 -4.27 9.72 -21.66
CA GLU A 286 -4.71 9.77 -23.07
C GLU A 286 -4.35 8.50 -23.83
N ALA A 287 -3.14 7.98 -23.66
CA ALA A 287 -2.71 6.73 -24.30
C ALA A 287 -3.54 5.54 -23.79
N ALA A 288 -3.82 5.47 -22.48
CA ALA A 288 -4.67 4.44 -21.90
C ALA A 288 -6.11 4.53 -22.37
N LEU A 289 -6.66 5.74 -22.48
CA LEU A 289 -8.00 5.99 -23.02
C LEU A 289 -8.06 5.64 -24.51
N GLY A 290 -7.08 6.05 -25.32
CA GLY A 290 -6.97 5.69 -26.73
C GLY A 290 -6.95 4.18 -26.93
N GLN A 291 -6.23 3.44 -26.09
CA GLN A 291 -6.20 1.98 -26.12
C GLN A 291 -7.58 1.39 -25.75
N ALA A 292 -8.27 1.93 -24.75
CA ALA A 292 -9.62 1.48 -24.38
C ALA A 292 -10.66 1.80 -25.48
N LEU A 293 -10.52 2.90 -26.19
CA LEU A 293 -11.44 3.31 -27.26
C LEU A 293 -11.12 2.68 -28.63
N SER A 294 -10.12 1.83 -28.74
CA SER A 294 -9.69 1.22 -30.01
C SER A 294 -10.75 0.33 -30.67
N SER A 295 -11.71 -0.20 -29.89
CA SER A 295 -12.87 -0.95 -30.37
C SER A 295 -13.99 -0.98 -29.31
N PRO A 296 -15.25 -1.25 -29.68
CA PRO A 296 -16.34 -1.44 -28.71
C PRO A 296 -16.05 -2.53 -27.67
N ALA A 297 -15.43 -3.62 -28.08
CA ALA A 297 -15.03 -4.70 -27.18
C ALA A 297 -13.91 -4.28 -26.22
N ALA A 298 -12.95 -3.47 -26.69
CA ALA A 298 -11.90 -2.90 -25.84
C ALA A 298 -12.47 -1.88 -24.85
N PHE A 299 -13.45 -1.08 -25.26
CA PHE A 299 -14.14 -0.16 -24.37
C PHE A 299 -14.86 -0.88 -23.23
N LEU A 300 -15.62 -1.93 -23.54
CA LEU A 300 -16.39 -2.68 -22.54
C LEU A 300 -15.50 -3.55 -21.66
N PHE A 301 -14.55 -4.30 -22.24
CA PHE A 301 -13.81 -5.37 -21.56
C PHE A 301 -12.30 -5.15 -21.50
N GLY A 302 -11.80 -4.01 -22.01
CA GLY A 302 -10.38 -3.71 -22.06
C GLY A 302 -9.60 -4.55 -23.07
N GLN A 303 -8.28 -4.50 -22.94
CA GLN A 303 -7.36 -5.32 -23.76
C GLN A 303 -7.03 -6.67 -23.13
N GLY A 304 -7.53 -6.94 -21.93
CA GLY A 304 -7.24 -8.16 -21.19
C GLY A 304 -5.93 -8.13 -20.40
N TRP A 305 -5.77 -9.14 -19.53
CA TRP A 305 -4.52 -9.33 -18.83
C TRP A 305 -3.42 -9.72 -19.82
N GLY A 306 -2.22 -9.21 -19.60
CA GLY A 306 -1.07 -9.38 -20.48
C GLY A 306 -0.89 -8.27 -21.51
N ALA A 307 -1.90 -7.46 -21.79
CA ALA A 307 -1.77 -6.34 -22.72
C ALA A 307 -0.70 -5.34 -22.26
N LEU A 308 0.09 -4.83 -23.22
CA LEU A 308 1.10 -3.80 -22.96
C LEU A 308 0.63 -2.46 -23.54
N LEU A 309 0.89 -1.39 -22.80
CA LEU A 309 0.64 -0.01 -23.21
C LEU A 309 1.97 0.64 -23.61
N ALA A 310 2.04 1.30 -24.77
CA ALA A 310 3.12 2.23 -25.08
C ALA A 310 2.92 3.47 -24.19
N ASN A 311 3.72 3.55 -23.10
CA ASN A 311 3.51 4.54 -22.05
C ASN A 311 4.41 5.76 -22.24
N PRO A 312 3.85 6.95 -22.57
CA PRO A 312 4.62 8.17 -22.76
C PRO A 312 5.40 8.60 -21.51
N ALA A 313 4.85 8.30 -20.32
CA ALA A 313 5.51 8.66 -19.04
C ALA A 313 6.84 7.94 -18.80
N VAL A 314 7.14 6.90 -19.58
CA VAL A 314 8.40 6.14 -19.53
C VAL A 314 9.06 6.06 -20.91
N GLY A 315 8.98 7.13 -21.70
CA GLY A 315 9.65 7.22 -23.00
C GLY A 315 9.03 6.38 -24.11
N GLY A 316 7.73 6.04 -24.01
CA GLY A 316 7.01 5.27 -25.03
C GLY A 316 7.26 3.76 -24.99
N TRP A 317 7.98 3.25 -23.97
CA TRP A 317 8.21 1.81 -23.80
C TRP A 317 6.89 1.07 -23.58
N ARG A 318 6.79 -0.14 -24.14
CA ARG A 318 5.64 -1.02 -23.91
C ARG A 318 5.75 -1.65 -22.54
N VAL A 319 4.87 -1.21 -21.63
CA VAL A 319 4.85 -1.65 -20.23
C VAL A 319 3.48 -2.16 -19.82
N SER A 320 3.42 -2.99 -18.78
CA SER A 320 2.17 -3.56 -18.24
C SER A 320 1.54 -2.69 -17.15
N TYR A 321 1.94 -1.43 -16.99
CA TYR A 321 1.45 -0.58 -15.92
C TYR A 321 1.18 0.86 -16.37
N THR A 322 0.34 1.54 -15.61
CA THR A 322 0.15 2.98 -15.59
C THR A 322 0.32 3.49 -14.17
N HIS A 323 0.45 4.80 -14.00
CA HIS A 323 0.67 5.38 -12.67
C HIS A 323 -0.61 5.54 -11.83
N THR A 324 -1.79 5.35 -12.40
CA THR A 324 -3.04 5.35 -11.65
C THR A 324 -3.80 4.04 -11.81
N LEU A 325 -4.48 3.61 -10.75
CA LEU A 325 -5.29 2.40 -10.81
C LEU A 325 -6.46 2.54 -11.81
N VAL A 326 -7.00 3.75 -11.97
CA VAL A 326 -8.12 4.02 -12.88
C VAL A 326 -7.73 3.80 -14.34
N THR A 327 -6.62 4.40 -14.78
CA THR A 327 -6.13 4.26 -16.16
C THR A 327 -5.68 2.82 -16.44
N TYR A 328 -5.07 2.16 -15.44
CA TYR A 328 -4.72 0.76 -15.52
C TYR A 328 -5.96 -0.14 -15.71
N ALA A 329 -6.96 0.02 -14.84
CA ALA A 329 -8.17 -0.76 -14.91
C ALA A 329 -8.90 -0.53 -16.24
N LEU A 330 -9.04 0.73 -16.67
CA LEU A 330 -9.72 1.06 -17.94
C LEU A 330 -9.02 0.40 -19.13
N ALA A 331 -7.69 0.52 -19.25
CA ALA A 331 -6.95 -0.06 -20.36
C ALA A 331 -7.01 -1.61 -20.37
N LYS A 332 -6.89 -2.24 -19.20
CA LYS A 332 -6.84 -3.71 -19.06
C LYS A 332 -8.20 -4.38 -19.04
N THR A 333 -9.18 -3.77 -18.35
CA THR A 333 -10.46 -4.43 -18.00
C THR A 333 -11.70 -3.70 -18.55
N GLY A 334 -11.49 -2.56 -19.21
CA GLY A 334 -12.55 -1.73 -19.76
C GLY A 334 -13.47 -1.13 -18.70
N VAL A 335 -14.60 -0.60 -19.15
CA VAL A 335 -15.60 0.03 -18.28
C VAL A 335 -16.22 -1.00 -17.32
N VAL A 336 -16.45 -2.23 -17.75
CA VAL A 336 -17.04 -3.29 -16.92
C VAL A 336 -16.13 -3.59 -15.73
N GLY A 337 -14.82 -3.79 -15.95
CA GLY A 337 -13.89 -4.03 -14.87
C GLY A 337 -13.65 -2.80 -14.00
N LEU A 338 -13.63 -1.60 -14.57
CA LEU A 338 -13.53 -0.36 -13.81
C LEU A 338 -14.73 -0.19 -12.86
N CYS A 339 -15.96 -0.44 -13.33
CA CYS A 339 -17.15 -0.40 -12.47
C CYS A 339 -17.08 -1.45 -11.35
N ALA A 340 -16.64 -2.67 -11.67
CA ALA A 340 -16.43 -3.71 -10.65
C ALA A 340 -15.40 -3.28 -9.59
N LEU A 341 -14.29 -2.67 -10.02
CA LEU A 341 -13.25 -2.15 -9.12
C LEU A 341 -13.77 -1.00 -8.25
N ILE A 342 -14.54 -0.06 -8.82
CA ILE A 342 -15.16 1.03 -8.08
C ILE A 342 -16.15 0.48 -7.05
N ALA A 343 -16.97 -0.52 -7.40
CA ALA A 343 -17.89 -1.16 -6.48
C ALA A 343 -17.14 -1.84 -5.31
N TYR A 344 -16.04 -2.53 -5.59
CA TYR A 344 -15.17 -3.14 -4.58
C TYR A 344 -14.57 -2.09 -3.62
N LEU A 345 -13.87 -1.11 -4.14
CA LEU A 345 -13.21 -0.08 -3.32
C LEU A 345 -14.23 0.81 -2.60
N GLY A 346 -15.35 1.13 -3.26
CA GLY A 346 -16.47 1.84 -2.66
C GLY A 346 -17.09 1.05 -1.49
N GLY A 347 -17.16 -0.27 -1.61
CA GLY A 347 -17.55 -1.16 -0.51
C GLY A 347 -16.58 -1.14 0.68
N LEU A 348 -15.27 -0.92 0.45
CA LEU A 348 -14.26 -0.83 1.50
C LEU A 348 -14.15 0.57 2.13
N ALA A 349 -14.42 1.63 1.38
CA ALA A 349 -14.24 3.01 1.83
C ALA A 349 -14.93 3.34 3.18
N PRO A 350 -16.18 2.90 3.48
CA PRO A 350 -16.80 3.13 4.78
C PRO A 350 -16.02 2.54 5.95
N ARG A 351 -15.21 1.48 5.74
CA ARG A 351 -14.37 0.85 6.77
C ARG A 351 -13.16 1.70 7.07
N VAL A 352 -12.51 2.24 6.03
CA VAL A 352 -11.39 3.18 6.18
C VAL A 352 -11.87 4.44 6.91
N LEU A 353 -13.03 4.99 6.52
CA LEU A 353 -13.63 6.14 7.20
C LEU A 353 -14.02 5.86 8.66
N ALA A 354 -14.55 4.67 8.95
CA ALA A 354 -14.83 4.24 10.31
C ALA A 354 -13.56 4.13 11.14
N LEU A 355 -12.47 3.62 10.55
CA LEU A 355 -11.17 3.52 11.21
C LEU A 355 -10.59 4.91 11.53
N LEU A 356 -10.69 5.87 10.63
CA LEU A 356 -10.26 7.26 10.87
C LEU A 356 -10.97 7.89 12.09
N ARG A 357 -12.22 7.48 12.35
CA ARG A 357 -13.01 7.99 13.49
C ARG A 357 -12.72 7.23 14.80
N SER A 358 -12.55 5.90 14.73
CA SER A 358 -12.39 5.04 15.92
C SER A 358 -10.94 4.94 16.41
N ASP A 359 -9.97 4.93 15.49
CA ASP A 359 -8.52 4.91 15.77
C ASP A 359 -7.82 5.85 14.78
N PRO A 360 -7.80 7.17 15.06
CA PRO A 360 -7.26 8.15 14.11
C PRO A 360 -5.79 7.92 13.75
N VAL A 361 -4.99 7.39 14.69
CA VAL A 361 -3.57 7.12 14.42
C VAL A 361 -3.42 6.04 13.36
N LEU A 362 -4.05 4.88 13.58
CA LEU A 362 -4.03 3.79 12.61
C LEU A 362 -4.77 4.20 11.32
N GLY A 363 -5.86 4.94 11.43
CA GLY A 363 -6.64 5.43 10.30
C GLY A 363 -5.82 6.30 9.35
N TRP A 364 -5.10 7.29 9.85
CA TRP A 364 -4.24 8.14 9.02
C TRP A 364 -3.02 7.40 8.50
N ALA A 365 -2.43 6.52 9.31
CA ALA A 365 -1.30 5.68 8.89
C ALA A 365 -1.67 4.74 7.73
N VAL A 366 -2.91 4.28 7.65
CA VAL A 366 -3.41 3.42 6.55
C VAL A 366 -3.91 4.25 5.36
N SER A 367 -4.64 5.34 5.61
CA SER A 367 -5.29 6.12 4.54
C SER A 367 -4.27 6.82 3.64
N GLY A 368 -3.21 7.41 4.19
CA GLY A 368 -2.17 8.07 3.40
C GLY A 368 -1.54 7.14 2.36
N PRO A 369 -0.96 5.99 2.77
CA PRO A 369 -0.40 5.01 1.84
C PRO A 369 -1.41 4.47 0.82
N LEU A 370 -2.67 4.24 1.21
CA LEU A 370 -3.71 3.79 0.27
C LEU A 370 -4.05 4.86 -0.77
N LEU A 371 -4.16 6.13 -0.37
CA LEU A 371 -4.36 7.23 -1.31
C LEU A 371 -3.20 7.35 -2.31
N MET A 372 -1.96 7.20 -1.82
CA MET A 372 -0.79 7.16 -2.69
C MET A 372 -0.88 6.01 -3.69
N ALA A 373 -1.12 4.79 -3.19
CA ALA A 373 -1.08 3.58 -4.00
C ALA A 373 -2.21 3.52 -5.04
N LEU A 374 -3.43 3.86 -4.65
CA LEU A 374 -4.61 3.72 -5.51
C LEU A 374 -4.79 4.92 -6.47
N GLY A 375 -4.36 6.12 -6.05
CA GLY A 375 -4.64 7.35 -6.78
C GLY A 375 -3.51 7.87 -7.67
N ALA A 376 -2.25 7.65 -7.29
CA ALA A 376 -1.15 8.39 -7.91
C ALA A 376 0.13 7.58 -8.18
N HIS A 377 0.15 6.29 -7.88
CA HIS A 377 1.35 5.48 -8.03
C HIS A 377 1.03 4.03 -8.43
N THR A 378 1.98 3.38 -9.12
CA THR A 378 1.87 1.96 -9.53
C THR A 378 1.85 0.98 -8.35
N SER A 379 2.02 1.45 -7.13
CA SER A 379 2.10 0.63 -5.93
C SER A 379 0.78 -0.06 -5.54
N PHE A 380 -0.32 0.23 -6.22
CA PHE A 380 -1.54 -0.61 -6.12
C PHE A 380 -1.28 -2.07 -6.51
N LYS A 381 -0.22 -2.36 -7.28
CA LYS A 381 0.22 -3.71 -7.65
C LYS A 381 1.01 -4.43 -6.55
N TYR A 382 1.38 -3.76 -5.47
CA TYR A 382 2.28 -4.31 -4.46
C TYR A 382 1.53 -5.06 -3.37
N LEU A 383 2.19 -6.06 -2.80
CA LEU A 383 1.66 -6.90 -1.72
C LEU A 383 1.16 -6.09 -0.52
N ASP A 384 1.93 -5.10 -0.10
CA ASP A 384 1.63 -4.28 1.08
C ASP A 384 0.39 -3.41 0.90
N THR A 385 0.01 -3.02 -0.33
CA THR A 385 -1.28 -2.34 -0.59
C THR A 385 -2.48 -3.21 -0.19
N GLY A 386 -2.48 -4.47 -0.59
CA GLY A 386 -3.56 -5.40 -0.23
C GLY A 386 -3.58 -5.73 1.26
N LEU A 387 -2.41 -5.80 1.90
CA LEU A 387 -2.32 -6.01 3.34
C LEU A 387 -2.72 -4.77 4.15
N LEU A 388 -2.49 -3.55 3.64
CA LEU A 388 -3.03 -2.30 4.21
C LEU A 388 -4.56 -2.26 4.12
N LEU A 389 -5.15 -2.65 2.99
CA LEU A 389 -6.60 -2.78 2.85
C LEU A 389 -7.15 -3.83 3.84
N THR A 390 -6.47 -4.98 3.97
CA THR A 390 -6.83 -6.03 4.94
C THR A 390 -6.78 -5.50 6.37
N LEU A 391 -5.72 -4.78 6.73
CA LEU A 391 -5.56 -4.15 8.04
C LEU A 391 -6.68 -3.14 8.32
N ALA A 392 -7.03 -2.29 7.34
CA ALA A 392 -8.12 -1.32 7.48
C ALA A 392 -9.46 -1.98 7.81
N VAL A 393 -9.81 -3.05 7.09
CA VAL A 393 -11.08 -3.76 7.29
C VAL A 393 -11.10 -4.47 8.64
N LEU A 394 -10.05 -5.21 8.99
CA LEU A 394 -9.96 -5.91 10.28
C LEU A 394 -10.02 -4.95 11.47
N ALA A 395 -9.29 -3.82 11.39
CA ALA A 395 -9.27 -2.83 12.45
C ALA A 395 -10.63 -2.13 12.62
N ALA A 396 -11.33 -1.84 11.51
CA ALA A 396 -12.66 -1.27 11.55
C ALA A 396 -13.71 -2.26 12.13
N GLU A 397 -13.62 -3.54 11.81
CA GLU A 397 -14.49 -4.58 12.38
C GLU A 397 -14.22 -4.80 13.88
N ARG A 398 -12.97 -4.71 14.32
CA ARG A 398 -12.59 -4.72 15.74
C ARG A 398 -13.27 -3.59 16.51
N GLY A 399 -13.23 -2.36 15.97
CA GLY A 399 -13.82 -1.18 16.60
C GLY A 399 -15.32 -1.31 16.86
N LYS A 400 -16.06 -2.03 16.03
CA LYS A 400 -17.49 -2.28 16.21
C LYS A 400 -17.84 -3.26 17.35
N ARG A 401 -16.88 -4.06 17.80
CA ARG A 401 -17.08 -5.06 18.89
C ARG A 401 -16.77 -4.50 20.27
N LEU A 402 -16.12 -3.35 20.34
CA LEU A 402 -15.81 -2.68 21.61
C LEU A 402 -17.00 -1.77 21.97
N PRO A 403 -17.43 -1.74 23.26
CA PRO A 403 -18.44 -0.78 23.69
C PRO A 403 -17.95 0.66 23.40
N PRO A 404 -18.86 1.61 23.14
CA PRO A 404 -18.50 3.02 22.93
C PRO A 404 -17.74 3.53 24.17
N ARG A 405 -16.57 4.12 23.95
CA ARG A 405 -15.72 4.74 24.98
C ARG A 405 -16.22 6.12 25.33
#